data_b13d9977f7db3cc0ad1040efcb668a07
#
_entry.id   b13d9977f7db3cc0ad1040efcb668a07
#
_cell.length_a   1.000
_cell.length_b   1.000
_cell.length_c   1.000
_cell.angle_alpha   90.00
_cell.angle_beta   90.00
_cell.angle_gamma   90.00
#
_symmetry.space_group_name_H-M   'P 1'
#
loop_
_entity.id
_entity.type
_entity.pdbx_description
1 polymer ?
#
loop_
_entity_poly.entity_id
_entity_poly.type
_entity_poly.pdbx_seq_one_letter_code
_entity_poly.pdbx_strand_id
1 'polypeptide(L)'
;MPDRLKNKRVLVTQCGDYMGPAIAQLFAQEGALVDARPVIVPAAGGFAEYVSQNVEIDILVANLAHAPCNSPTADIQDADWEGMFDTMVHPLMRLIRHFAPLMAERGHGKIVAITSAAPLRGLPGSAAYCAARGAQNAFIRATGLEFAAANVQINAIAQNYVSNPEYYPDELVASERFQNHLKRNVPIRRIARADESAELALFLASNNSDFMVGQVVPFAGGWATNT
;
A
#
# COMPACT_ATOMS: atom_id res chain seq x y z
N MET A 1 1.98 -21.93 9.50
CA MET A 1 2.09 -22.96 8.47
C MET A 1 2.67 -22.27 7.24
N PRO A 2 3.84 -22.62 6.76
CA PRO A 2 4.34 -22.12 5.49
C PRO A 2 3.41 -22.60 4.38
N ASP A 3 3.43 -21.92 3.22
CA ASP A 3 2.65 -22.23 2.02
C ASP A 3 1.25 -21.58 1.90
N ARG A 4 0.97 -20.48 2.63
CA ARG A 4 -0.29 -19.73 2.47
C ARG A 4 -0.51 -19.19 1.05
N LEU A 5 0.59 -18.95 0.30
CA LEU A 5 0.59 -18.45 -1.08
C LEU A 5 1.26 -19.43 -2.06
N LYS A 6 1.23 -20.73 -1.77
CA LYS A 6 1.90 -21.76 -2.58
C LYS A 6 1.54 -21.65 -4.06
N ASN A 7 2.58 -21.50 -4.90
CA ASN A 7 2.49 -21.38 -6.35
C ASN A 7 1.70 -20.15 -6.86
N LYS A 8 1.31 -19.19 -5.99
CA LYS A 8 0.68 -17.95 -6.41
C LYS A 8 1.69 -17.02 -7.07
N ARG A 9 1.33 -16.46 -8.23
CA ARG A 9 2.14 -15.49 -8.95
C ARG A 9 1.83 -14.09 -8.40
N VAL A 10 2.82 -13.44 -7.83
CA VAL A 10 2.67 -12.16 -7.13
C VAL A 10 3.50 -11.09 -7.79
N LEU A 11 2.90 -9.96 -8.13
CA LEU A 11 3.61 -8.74 -8.48
C LEU A 11 3.67 -7.81 -7.25
N VAL A 12 4.88 -7.44 -6.82
CA VAL A 12 5.11 -6.40 -5.81
C VAL A 12 5.76 -5.19 -6.49
N THR A 13 5.05 -4.06 -6.54
CA THR A 13 5.58 -2.83 -7.12
C THR A 13 6.49 -2.10 -6.13
N GLN A 14 7.46 -1.31 -6.63
CA GLN A 14 8.41 -0.52 -5.82
C GLN A 14 8.97 -1.35 -4.64
N CYS A 15 9.38 -2.60 -4.94
CA CYS A 15 9.73 -3.57 -3.91
C CYS A 15 11.07 -3.28 -3.21
N GLY A 16 11.89 -2.36 -3.73
CA GLY A 16 13.16 -1.93 -3.12
C GLY A 16 12.99 -1.03 -1.91
N ASP A 17 11.82 -0.39 -1.77
CA ASP A 17 11.59 0.69 -0.83
C ASP A 17 10.36 0.43 0.05
N TYR A 18 10.24 1.20 1.13
CA TYR A 18 9.09 1.21 2.05
C TYR A 18 8.73 -0.18 2.57
N MET A 19 7.53 -0.69 2.23
CA MET A 19 7.07 -2.02 2.68
C MET A 19 7.42 -3.15 1.71
N GLY A 20 7.91 -2.80 0.52
CA GLY A 20 8.20 -3.76 -0.54
C GLY A 20 9.13 -4.90 -0.11
N PRO A 21 10.30 -4.62 0.50
CA PRO A 21 11.24 -5.67 0.91
C PRO A 21 10.64 -6.69 1.89
N ALA A 22 9.96 -6.21 2.93
CA ALA A 22 9.36 -7.07 3.96
C ALA A 22 8.23 -7.94 3.38
N ILE A 23 7.39 -7.37 2.52
CA ILE A 23 6.28 -8.09 1.87
C ILE A 23 6.83 -9.14 0.89
N ALA A 24 7.75 -8.75 0.00
CA ALA A 24 8.33 -9.67 -0.98
C ALA A 24 9.02 -10.86 -0.31
N GLN A 25 9.79 -10.61 0.76
CA GLN A 25 10.45 -11.66 1.53
C GLN A 25 9.44 -12.62 2.17
N LEU A 26 8.44 -12.10 2.88
CA LEU A 26 7.45 -12.92 3.55
C LEU A 26 6.63 -13.75 2.55
N PHE A 27 6.20 -13.14 1.43
CA PHE A 27 5.41 -13.84 0.42
C PHE A 27 6.20 -14.98 -0.24
N ALA A 28 7.50 -14.77 -0.50
CA ALA A 28 8.38 -15.83 -1.00
C ALA A 28 8.54 -16.98 0.02
N GLN A 29 8.67 -16.67 1.31
CA GLN A 29 8.71 -17.68 2.39
C GLN A 29 7.40 -18.47 2.49
N GLU A 30 6.28 -17.89 2.08
CA GLU A 30 4.96 -18.51 2.06
C GLU A 30 4.63 -19.20 0.71
N GLY A 31 5.66 -19.46 -0.10
CA GLY A 31 5.59 -20.27 -1.32
C GLY A 31 5.13 -19.53 -2.57
N ALA A 32 5.06 -18.19 -2.55
CA ALA A 32 4.70 -17.41 -3.73
C ALA A 32 5.87 -17.32 -4.74
N LEU A 33 5.50 -17.21 -6.02
CA LEU A 33 6.39 -16.83 -7.11
C LEU A 33 6.36 -15.31 -7.23
N VAL A 34 7.29 -14.63 -6.57
CA VAL A 34 7.27 -13.16 -6.44
C VAL A 34 8.05 -12.51 -7.57
N ASP A 35 7.37 -11.70 -8.40
CA ASP A 35 7.99 -10.70 -9.26
C ASP A 35 8.14 -9.40 -8.46
N ALA A 36 9.33 -9.20 -7.95
CA ALA A 36 9.67 -8.06 -7.11
C ALA A 36 10.28 -6.94 -7.96
N ARG A 37 9.50 -5.89 -8.27
CA ARG A 37 9.96 -4.79 -9.12
C ARG A 37 10.41 -3.59 -8.29
N PRO A 38 11.72 -3.29 -8.28
CA PRO A 38 12.26 -2.18 -7.50
C PRO A 38 11.96 -0.80 -8.11
N VAL A 39 11.64 -0.77 -9.39
CA VAL A 39 11.41 0.49 -10.11
C VAL A 39 10.01 1.07 -9.82
N ILE A 40 9.93 2.39 -9.86
CA ILE A 40 8.65 3.12 -9.78
C ILE A 40 7.79 2.71 -10.99
N VAL A 41 6.49 2.53 -10.77
CA VAL A 41 5.54 2.24 -11.84
C VAL A 41 5.52 3.42 -12.82
N PRO A 42 5.85 3.21 -14.08
CA PRO A 42 6.05 4.32 -15.02
C PRO A 42 4.75 5.05 -15.35
N ALA A 43 4.90 6.26 -15.89
CA ALA A 43 3.82 7.02 -16.49
C ALA A 43 3.17 6.28 -17.67
N ALA A 44 2.08 6.81 -18.22
CA ALA A 44 1.30 6.14 -19.27
C ALA A 44 2.13 5.62 -20.45
N GLY A 45 3.17 6.36 -20.88
CA GLY A 45 4.02 5.99 -22.03
C GLY A 45 4.87 4.73 -21.82
N GLY A 46 5.24 4.40 -20.57
CA GLY A 46 6.03 3.19 -20.25
C GLY A 46 5.23 2.06 -19.59
N PHE A 47 3.94 2.31 -19.30
CA PHE A 47 3.15 1.38 -18.52
C PHE A 47 2.87 0.06 -19.24
N ALA A 48 2.63 0.10 -20.57
CA ALA A 48 2.38 -1.10 -21.36
C ALA A 48 3.58 -2.08 -21.31
N GLU A 49 4.80 -1.56 -21.44
CA GLU A 49 6.02 -2.36 -21.31
C GLU A 49 6.19 -2.90 -19.88
N TYR A 50 5.93 -2.07 -18.88
CA TYR A 50 6.01 -2.47 -17.47
C TYR A 50 5.11 -3.68 -17.15
N VAL A 51 3.90 -3.76 -17.70
CA VAL A 51 2.96 -4.86 -17.43
C VAL A 51 3.05 -6.02 -18.41
N SER A 52 3.70 -5.84 -19.58
CA SER A 52 3.74 -6.86 -20.64
C SER A 52 4.36 -8.21 -20.21
N GLN A 53 5.23 -8.20 -19.20
CA GLN A 53 5.89 -9.37 -18.66
C GLN A 53 5.04 -10.16 -17.65
N ASN A 54 3.85 -9.64 -17.26
CA ASN A 54 3.01 -10.17 -16.18
C ASN A 54 1.53 -10.23 -16.55
N VAL A 55 1.21 -10.98 -17.59
CA VAL A 55 -0.18 -11.11 -18.06
C VAL A 55 -1.05 -11.92 -17.07
N GLU A 56 -0.44 -12.79 -16.27
CA GLU A 56 -1.16 -13.74 -15.40
C GLU A 56 -0.64 -13.72 -13.95
N ILE A 57 -0.92 -12.66 -13.22
CA ILE A 57 -0.68 -12.64 -11.76
C ILE A 57 -1.95 -13.04 -11.01
N ASP A 58 -1.80 -13.74 -9.88
CA ASP A 58 -2.88 -14.04 -8.94
C ASP A 58 -3.06 -12.89 -7.93
N ILE A 59 -1.95 -12.24 -7.59
CA ILE A 59 -1.90 -11.23 -6.54
C ILE A 59 -1.10 -10.01 -7.01
N LEU A 60 -1.69 -8.82 -6.82
CA LEU A 60 -1.00 -7.55 -6.95
C LEU A 60 -0.81 -6.92 -5.57
N VAL A 61 0.43 -6.61 -5.19
CA VAL A 61 0.72 -5.73 -4.07
C VAL A 61 1.17 -4.37 -4.61
N ALA A 62 0.28 -3.39 -4.52
CA ALA A 62 0.56 -2.02 -4.93
C ALA A 62 1.24 -1.26 -3.78
N ASN A 63 2.56 -1.42 -3.65
CA ASN A 63 3.42 -0.65 -2.77
C ASN A 63 3.85 0.61 -3.51
N LEU A 64 3.05 1.68 -3.34
CA LEU A 64 3.23 2.96 -4.04
C LEU A 64 3.40 4.06 -3.01
N ALA A 65 4.57 4.66 -2.96
CA ALA A 65 4.87 5.70 -1.99
C ALA A 65 5.66 6.85 -2.62
N HIS A 66 5.66 7.97 -1.93
CA HIS A 66 6.38 9.18 -2.28
C HIS A 66 7.23 9.60 -1.08
N ALA A 67 8.38 10.20 -1.32
CA ALA A 67 9.20 10.75 -0.24
C ALA A 67 8.39 11.73 0.62
N PRO A 68 8.64 11.82 1.94
CA PRO A 68 7.93 12.76 2.79
C PRO A 68 8.06 14.19 2.28
N CYS A 69 6.92 14.84 2.03
CA CYS A 69 6.84 16.25 1.68
C CYS A 69 5.79 16.89 2.59
N ASN A 70 6.24 17.73 3.52
CA ASN A 70 5.38 18.43 4.45
C ASN A 70 5.46 19.94 4.18
N SER A 71 4.33 20.57 3.95
CA SER A 71 4.22 21.99 3.67
C SER A 71 2.92 22.56 4.25
N PRO A 72 2.93 23.77 4.84
CA PRO A 72 1.70 24.49 5.12
C PRO A 72 0.85 24.60 3.86
N THR A 73 -0.47 24.59 4.00
CA THR A 73 -1.37 24.61 2.83
C THR A 73 -1.14 25.80 1.90
N ALA A 74 -0.78 26.96 2.47
CA ALA A 74 -0.51 28.19 1.71
C ALA A 74 0.78 28.10 0.86
N ASP A 75 1.69 27.19 1.20
CA ASP A 75 3.02 27.06 0.57
C ASP A 75 3.13 25.82 -0.31
N ILE A 76 2.04 25.05 -0.50
CA ILE A 76 2.03 23.88 -1.38
C ILE A 76 2.38 24.32 -2.79
N GLN A 77 3.43 23.72 -3.36
CA GLN A 77 3.80 23.93 -4.76
C GLN A 77 3.03 22.96 -5.66
N ASP A 78 2.59 23.41 -6.83
CA ASP A 78 1.91 22.57 -7.81
C ASP A 78 2.74 21.33 -8.17
N ALA A 79 4.06 21.48 -8.29
CA ALA A 79 4.96 20.37 -8.59
C ALA A 79 4.97 19.28 -7.50
N ASP A 80 4.89 19.64 -6.22
CA ASP A 80 4.81 18.69 -5.11
C ASP A 80 3.47 17.97 -5.11
N TRP A 81 2.38 18.70 -5.37
CA TRP A 81 1.05 18.15 -5.51
C TRP A 81 0.98 17.13 -6.65
N GLU A 82 1.37 17.52 -7.86
CA GLU A 82 1.40 16.65 -9.05
C GLU A 82 2.30 15.43 -8.83
N GLY A 83 3.49 15.64 -8.27
CA GLY A 83 4.44 14.56 -7.98
C GLY A 83 3.87 13.48 -7.06
N MET A 84 3.06 13.84 -6.06
CA MET A 84 2.39 12.86 -5.19
C MET A 84 1.31 12.06 -5.94
N PHE A 85 0.54 12.71 -6.82
CA PHE A 85 -0.45 12.04 -7.65
C PHE A 85 0.21 11.13 -8.69
N ASP A 86 1.31 11.60 -9.32
CA ASP A 86 2.05 10.86 -10.34
C ASP A 86 2.71 9.59 -9.80
N THR A 87 3.15 9.60 -8.54
CA THR A 87 3.83 8.45 -7.94
C THR A 87 2.90 7.50 -7.17
N MET A 88 1.75 7.98 -6.69
CA MET A 88 0.87 7.18 -5.84
C MET A 88 -0.51 6.91 -6.45
N VAL A 89 -1.17 7.93 -7.01
CA VAL A 89 -2.58 7.82 -7.43
C VAL A 89 -2.70 7.28 -8.85
N HIS A 90 -2.05 7.93 -9.80
CA HIS A 90 -2.10 7.52 -11.21
C HIS A 90 -1.58 6.10 -11.43
N PRO A 91 -0.46 5.66 -10.81
CA PRO A 91 -0.01 4.27 -10.91
C PRO A 91 -1.00 3.27 -10.35
N LEU A 92 -1.64 3.55 -9.19
CA LEU A 92 -2.65 2.67 -8.62
C LEU A 92 -3.83 2.48 -9.58
N MET A 93 -4.32 3.58 -10.14
CA MET A 93 -5.40 3.54 -11.14
C MET A 93 -5.00 2.71 -12.35
N ARG A 94 -3.80 2.90 -12.91
CA ARG A 94 -3.32 2.15 -14.08
C ARG A 94 -3.18 0.66 -13.78
N LEU A 95 -2.63 0.29 -12.62
CA LEU A 95 -2.46 -1.10 -12.20
C LEU A 95 -3.81 -1.80 -12.04
N ILE A 96 -4.76 -1.21 -11.32
CA ILE A 96 -6.08 -1.81 -11.09
C ILE A 96 -6.85 -1.91 -12.41
N ARG A 97 -6.84 -0.84 -13.24
CA ARG A 97 -7.48 -0.84 -14.56
C ARG A 97 -6.95 -1.95 -15.47
N HIS A 98 -5.65 -2.31 -15.34
CA HIS A 98 -5.05 -3.37 -16.14
C HIS A 98 -5.32 -4.76 -15.56
N PHE A 99 -5.04 -4.97 -14.27
CA PHE A 99 -5.04 -6.31 -13.70
C PHE A 99 -6.43 -6.79 -13.23
N ALA A 100 -7.29 -5.90 -12.71
CA ALA A 100 -8.57 -6.33 -12.16
C ALA A 100 -9.51 -6.95 -13.20
N PRO A 101 -9.64 -6.43 -14.44
CA PRO A 101 -10.41 -7.11 -15.48
C PRO A 101 -9.84 -8.48 -15.85
N LEU A 102 -8.53 -8.63 -15.98
CA LEU A 102 -7.88 -9.92 -16.26
C LEU A 102 -8.09 -10.94 -15.14
N MET A 103 -8.08 -10.49 -13.88
CA MET A 103 -8.42 -11.34 -12.73
C MET A 103 -9.92 -11.71 -12.75
N ALA A 104 -10.80 -10.77 -13.08
CA ALA A 104 -12.23 -11.01 -13.19
C ALA A 104 -12.59 -12.05 -14.27
N GLU A 105 -11.94 -11.98 -15.43
CA GLU A 105 -12.10 -12.97 -16.51
C GLU A 105 -11.72 -14.40 -16.07
N ARG A 106 -10.73 -14.53 -15.16
CA ARG A 106 -10.33 -15.82 -14.58
C ARG A 106 -11.18 -16.24 -13.38
N GLY A 107 -12.04 -15.36 -12.86
CA GLY A 107 -12.88 -15.60 -11.69
C GLY A 107 -12.12 -15.63 -10.36
N HIS A 108 -10.92 -15.07 -10.28
CA HIS A 108 -10.15 -14.94 -9.04
C HIS A 108 -9.04 -13.89 -9.14
N GLY A 109 -8.72 -13.25 -8.03
CA GLY A 109 -7.61 -12.34 -7.90
C GLY A 109 -7.60 -11.59 -6.57
N LYS A 110 -6.43 -11.16 -6.14
CA LYS A 110 -6.23 -10.35 -4.93
C LYS A 110 -5.43 -9.09 -5.26
N ILE A 111 -5.90 -7.95 -4.81
CA ILE A 111 -5.17 -6.69 -4.91
C ILE A 111 -5.06 -6.09 -3.50
N VAL A 112 -3.83 -5.89 -3.04
CA VAL A 112 -3.52 -5.28 -1.74
C VAL A 112 -2.75 -4.00 -1.98
N ALA A 113 -3.35 -2.85 -1.66
CA ALA A 113 -2.69 -1.56 -1.74
C ALA A 113 -2.10 -1.14 -0.39
N ILE A 114 -0.84 -0.73 -0.38
CA ILE A 114 -0.22 -0.12 0.78
C ILE A 114 -0.48 1.38 0.72
N THR A 115 -1.37 1.86 1.58
CA THR A 115 -1.81 3.25 1.62
C THR A 115 -1.46 3.92 2.96
N SER A 116 -2.21 4.92 3.39
CA SER A 116 -1.94 5.63 4.64
C SER A 116 -3.19 5.85 5.47
N ALA A 117 -3.01 5.82 6.78
CA ALA A 117 -4.02 6.25 7.74
C ALA A 117 -4.12 7.79 7.89
N ALA A 118 -3.17 8.55 7.32
CA ALA A 118 -3.17 10.01 7.42
C ALA A 118 -4.50 10.66 6.99
N PRO A 119 -5.12 10.30 5.86
CA PRO A 119 -6.40 10.89 5.46
C PRO A 119 -7.59 10.48 6.34
N LEU A 120 -7.48 9.40 7.12
CA LEU A 120 -8.54 8.98 8.02
C LEU A 120 -8.70 9.92 9.23
N ARG A 121 -7.62 10.61 9.58
CA ARG A 121 -7.58 11.55 10.73
C ARG A 121 -7.41 13.00 10.29
N GLY A 122 -6.72 13.24 9.19
CA GLY A 122 -6.16 14.52 8.80
C GLY A 122 -4.83 14.80 9.52
N LEU A 123 -3.86 15.33 8.78
CA LEU A 123 -2.53 15.62 9.30
C LEU A 123 -2.14 17.06 8.90
N PRO A 124 -2.10 18.01 9.88
CA PRO A 124 -1.68 19.37 9.61
C PRO A 124 -0.27 19.42 9.00
N GLY A 125 -0.07 20.27 8.00
CA GLY A 125 1.19 20.38 7.27
C GLY A 125 1.43 19.26 6.24
N SER A 126 0.45 18.37 6.00
CA SER A 126 0.55 17.28 5.02
C SER A 126 -0.71 17.17 4.16
N ALA A 127 -1.33 18.31 3.82
CA ALA A 127 -2.62 18.31 3.12
C ALA A 127 -2.53 17.64 1.75
N ALA A 128 -1.48 17.91 0.95
CA ALA A 128 -1.28 17.29 -0.35
C ALA A 128 -1.09 15.76 -0.24
N TYR A 129 -0.30 15.30 0.74
CA TYR A 129 -0.13 13.88 1.02
C TYR A 129 -1.45 13.22 1.45
N CYS A 130 -2.20 13.86 2.34
CA CYS A 130 -3.52 13.36 2.76
C CYS A 130 -4.49 13.28 1.59
N ALA A 131 -4.46 14.26 0.66
CA ALA A 131 -5.30 14.24 -0.54
C ALA A 131 -4.95 13.04 -1.45
N ALA A 132 -3.67 12.83 -1.78
CA ALA A 132 -3.24 11.72 -2.62
C ALA A 132 -3.55 10.36 -1.99
N ARG A 133 -3.24 10.18 -0.69
CA ARG A 133 -3.55 8.95 0.05
C ARG A 133 -5.06 8.74 0.25
N GLY A 134 -5.81 9.83 0.41
CA GLY A 134 -7.29 9.81 0.45
C GLY A 134 -7.89 9.36 -0.87
N ALA A 135 -7.34 9.83 -1.99
CA ALA A 135 -7.72 9.38 -3.33
C ALA A 135 -7.48 7.87 -3.52
N GLN A 136 -6.31 7.36 -3.08
CA GLN A 136 -6.04 5.91 -3.10
C GLN A 136 -7.08 5.14 -2.27
N ASN A 137 -7.36 5.58 -1.03
CA ASN A 137 -8.32 4.91 -0.14
C ASN A 137 -9.73 4.89 -0.73
N ALA A 138 -10.18 5.99 -1.32
CA ALA A 138 -11.50 6.07 -1.97
C ALA A 138 -11.57 5.17 -3.22
N PHE A 139 -10.50 5.15 -4.02
CA PHE A 139 -10.42 4.33 -5.23
C PHE A 139 -10.50 2.83 -4.91
N ILE A 140 -9.80 2.37 -3.86
CA ILE A 140 -9.87 0.98 -3.38
C ILE A 140 -11.29 0.58 -2.95
N ARG A 141 -12.00 1.46 -2.22
CA ARG A 141 -13.38 1.19 -1.81
C ARG A 141 -14.30 0.98 -3.02
N ALA A 142 -14.22 1.87 -3.99
CA ALA A 142 -15.06 1.81 -5.19
C ALA A 142 -14.75 0.58 -6.04
N THR A 143 -13.49 0.37 -6.38
CA THR A 143 -13.07 -0.75 -7.24
C THR A 143 -13.24 -2.11 -6.54
N GLY A 144 -13.06 -2.18 -5.21
CA GLY A 144 -13.34 -3.40 -4.46
C GLY A 144 -14.79 -3.86 -4.59
N LEU A 145 -15.74 -2.93 -4.51
CA LEU A 145 -17.17 -3.24 -4.72
C LEU A 145 -17.47 -3.60 -6.18
N GLU A 146 -16.86 -2.91 -7.13
CA GLU A 146 -17.06 -3.14 -8.57
C GLU A 146 -16.66 -4.57 -8.99
N PHE A 147 -15.54 -5.08 -8.49
CA PHE A 147 -15.01 -6.39 -8.88
C PHE A 147 -15.39 -7.54 -7.93
N ALA A 148 -16.13 -7.28 -6.86
CA ALA A 148 -16.50 -8.29 -5.86
C ALA A 148 -17.27 -9.47 -6.46
N ALA A 149 -18.23 -9.22 -7.34
CA ALA A 149 -19.05 -10.27 -7.97
C ALA A 149 -18.24 -11.20 -8.90
N ALA A 150 -17.07 -10.74 -9.37
CA ALA A 150 -16.13 -11.51 -10.17
C ALA A 150 -15.10 -12.26 -9.32
N ASN A 151 -15.29 -12.33 -7.99
CA ASN A 151 -14.38 -12.95 -7.04
C ASN A 151 -12.95 -12.34 -7.05
N VAL A 152 -12.86 -11.02 -7.23
CA VAL A 152 -11.61 -10.27 -7.09
C VAL A 152 -11.69 -9.40 -5.84
N GLN A 153 -10.85 -9.68 -4.85
CA GLN A 153 -10.80 -8.92 -3.60
C GLN A 153 -9.75 -7.82 -3.71
N ILE A 154 -10.20 -6.57 -3.62
CA ILE A 154 -9.35 -5.38 -3.67
C ILE A 154 -9.48 -4.67 -2.33
N ASN A 155 -8.36 -4.59 -1.57
CA ASN A 155 -8.32 -4.01 -0.24
C ASN A 155 -7.06 -3.17 -0.06
N ALA A 156 -7.04 -2.33 0.99
CA ALA A 156 -5.90 -1.51 1.36
C ALA A 156 -5.51 -1.67 2.83
N ILE A 157 -4.22 -1.52 3.10
CA ILE A 157 -3.66 -1.31 4.42
C ILE A 157 -3.36 0.19 4.57
N ALA A 158 -4.17 0.88 5.34
CA ALA A 158 -3.98 2.29 5.67
C ALA A 158 -3.04 2.39 6.88
N GLN A 159 -1.73 2.41 6.61
CA GLN A 159 -0.72 2.34 7.66
C GLN A 159 -0.21 3.70 8.14
N ASN A 160 0.26 3.75 9.40
CA ASN A 160 1.10 4.82 9.92
C ASN A 160 2.00 4.24 11.03
N TYR A 161 3.15 4.87 11.25
CA TYR A 161 4.16 4.43 12.24
C TYR A 161 4.60 2.96 12.04
N VAL A 162 4.96 2.61 10.81
CA VAL A 162 5.56 1.32 10.46
C VAL A 162 7.02 1.55 10.07
N SER A 163 7.94 0.81 10.68
CA SER A 163 9.38 0.95 10.47
C SER A 163 9.74 0.75 9.00
N ASN A 164 10.36 1.74 8.42
CA ASN A 164 11.02 1.75 7.12
C ASN A 164 12.00 2.93 7.07
N PRO A 165 13.13 2.81 6.38
CA PRO A 165 14.18 3.83 6.40
C PRO A 165 13.74 5.17 5.79
N GLU A 166 12.79 5.17 4.84
CA GLU A 166 12.38 6.36 4.08
C GLU A 166 11.54 7.33 4.92
N TYR A 167 10.63 6.81 5.75
CA TYR A 167 9.78 7.64 6.62
C TYR A 167 10.29 7.71 8.06
N TYR A 168 10.92 6.64 8.54
CA TYR A 168 11.32 6.47 9.94
C TYR A 168 12.77 5.97 10.03
N PRO A 169 13.77 6.78 9.62
CA PRO A 169 15.17 6.41 9.78
C PRO A 169 15.53 6.20 11.27
N ASP A 170 16.48 5.33 11.54
CA ASP A 170 16.83 4.88 12.89
C ASP A 170 17.15 6.05 13.84
N GLU A 171 17.81 7.09 13.34
CA GLU A 171 18.12 8.31 14.12
C GLU A 171 16.85 9.04 14.58
N LEU A 172 15.84 9.13 13.68
CA LEU A 172 14.55 9.73 14.04
C LEU A 172 13.86 8.87 15.10
N VAL A 173 13.81 7.55 14.88
CA VAL A 173 13.14 6.61 15.78
C VAL A 173 13.77 6.62 17.16
N ALA A 174 15.11 6.70 17.26
CA ALA A 174 15.84 6.74 18.51
C ALA A 174 15.73 8.10 19.24
N SER A 175 15.29 9.17 18.57
CA SER A 175 15.22 10.49 19.15
C SER A 175 14.20 10.58 20.30
N GLU A 176 14.56 11.27 21.40
CA GLU A 176 13.66 11.48 22.53
C GLU A 176 12.36 12.20 22.11
N ARG A 177 12.47 13.15 21.17
CA ARG A 177 11.32 13.87 20.62
C ARG A 177 10.32 12.93 19.98
N PHE A 178 10.78 11.99 19.16
CA PHE A 178 9.92 11.03 18.47
C PHE A 178 9.34 9.99 19.44
N GLN A 179 10.14 9.50 20.39
CA GLN A 179 9.66 8.60 21.45
C GLN A 179 8.57 9.24 22.30
N ASN A 180 8.72 10.52 22.67
CA ASN A 180 7.71 11.27 23.38
C ASN A 180 6.47 11.53 22.51
N HIS A 181 6.64 11.74 21.20
CA HIS A 181 5.53 11.84 20.26
C HIS A 181 4.73 10.53 20.20
N LEU A 182 5.38 9.37 20.08
CA LEU A 182 4.70 8.07 20.11
C LEU A 182 3.91 7.85 21.38
N LYS A 183 4.51 8.14 22.55
CA LYS A 183 3.84 7.99 23.86
C LYS A 183 2.57 8.84 23.99
N ARG A 184 2.53 10.02 23.36
CA ARG A 184 1.39 10.96 23.46
C ARG A 184 0.31 10.71 22.41
N ASN A 185 0.69 10.28 21.21
CA ASN A 185 -0.20 10.28 20.04
C ASN A 185 -0.56 8.89 19.53
N VAL A 186 0.22 7.86 19.83
CA VAL A 186 -0.02 6.49 19.36
C VAL A 186 -0.40 5.62 20.56
N PRO A 187 -1.64 5.16 20.70
CA PRO A 187 -2.10 4.40 21.86
C PRO A 187 -1.24 3.18 22.21
N ILE A 188 -0.72 2.44 21.24
CA ILE A 188 0.21 1.32 21.45
C ILE A 188 1.63 1.76 21.86
N ARG A 189 1.95 3.05 21.75
CA ARG A 189 3.19 3.72 22.21
C ARG A 189 4.48 3.21 21.60
N ARG A 190 4.42 2.60 20.43
CA ARG A 190 5.60 2.16 19.67
C ARG A 190 5.36 2.30 18.17
N ILE A 191 6.44 2.24 17.42
CA ILE A 191 6.38 1.99 15.98
C ILE A 191 6.14 0.48 15.73
N ALA A 192 5.38 0.13 14.69
CA ALA A 192 5.24 -1.25 14.26
C ALA A 192 6.50 -1.70 13.51
N ARG A 193 6.81 -2.97 13.56
CA ARG A 193 7.84 -3.56 12.69
C ARG A 193 7.27 -3.76 11.29
N ALA A 194 8.16 -3.80 10.29
CA ALA A 194 7.75 -4.03 8.90
C ALA A 194 7.09 -5.41 8.70
N ASP A 195 7.55 -6.44 9.42
CA ASP A 195 6.96 -7.78 9.38
C ASP A 195 5.53 -7.84 9.90
N GLU A 196 5.16 -7.00 10.88
CA GLU A 196 3.77 -6.92 11.37
C GLU A 196 2.82 -6.40 10.28
N SER A 197 3.25 -5.43 9.46
CA SER A 197 2.46 -4.96 8.32
C SER A 197 2.44 -5.97 7.16
N ALA A 198 3.57 -6.65 6.91
CA ALA A 198 3.67 -7.70 5.90
C ALA A 198 2.74 -8.89 6.20
N GLU A 199 2.54 -9.27 7.48
CA GLU A 199 1.59 -10.30 7.88
C GLU A 199 0.13 -9.91 7.57
N LEU A 200 -0.23 -8.64 7.75
CA LEU A 200 -1.55 -8.16 7.33
C LEU A 200 -1.70 -8.19 5.81
N ALA A 201 -0.65 -7.81 5.07
CA ALA A 201 -0.66 -7.92 3.61
C ALA A 201 -0.83 -9.38 3.16
N LEU A 202 -0.14 -10.31 3.80
CA LEU A 202 -0.26 -11.75 3.54
C LEU A 202 -1.66 -12.28 3.86
N PHE A 203 -2.26 -11.86 4.97
CA PHE A 203 -3.65 -12.19 5.28
C PHE A 203 -4.60 -11.73 4.17
N LEU A 204 -4.49 -10.47 3.74
CA LEU A 204 -5.33 -9.89 2.68
C LEU A 204 -5.08 -10.52 1.30
N ALA A 205 -3.88 -11.05 1.06
CA ALA A 205 -3.51 -11.74 -0.16
C ALA A 205 -3.91 -13.23 -0.18
N SER A 206 -4.22 -13.81 0.97
CA SER A 206 -4.56 -15.22 1.11
C SER A 206 -6.07 -15.47 1.02
N ASN A 207 -6.47 -16.74 0.91
CA ASN A 207 -7.88 -17.15 0.93
C ASN A 207 -8.59 -16.86 2.26
N ASN A 208 -7.85 -16.56 3.33
CA ASN A 208 -8.43 -16.22 4.64
C ASN A 208 -9.20 -14.88 4.61
N SER A 209 -9.04 -14.07 3.57
CA SER A 209 -9.70 -12.77 3.39
C SER A 209 -10.73 -12.76 2.24
N ASP A 210 -11.20 -13.92 1.77
CA ASP A 210 -12.10 -14.00 0.61
C ASP A 210 -13.41 -13.22 0.79
N PHE A 211 -13.85 -13.00 2.02
CA PHE A 211 -15.05 -12.22 2.31
C PHE A 211 -14.78 -10.71 2.55
N MET A 212 -13.54 -10.27 2.35
CA MET A 212 -13.16 -8.86 2.53
C MET A 212 -13.00 -8.17 1.18
N VAL A 213 -13.84 -7.18 0.91
CA VAL A 213 -13.81 -6.38 -0.33
C VAL A 213 -13.95 -4.89 -0.02
N GLY A 214 -13.19 -4.06 -0.73
CA GLY A 214 -13.26 -2.61 -0.59
C GLY A 214 -12.83 -2.08 0.78
N GLN A 215 -12.11 -2.88 1.57
CA GLN A 215 -11.71 -2.48 2.91
C GLN A 215 -10.44 -1.62 2.87
N VAL A 216 -10.46 -0.56 3.66
CA VAL A 216 -9.30 0.28 3.98
C VAL A 216 -9.02 0.06 5.45
N VAL A 217 -8.11 -0.87 5.76
CA VAL A 217 -7.84 -1.35 7.12
C VAL A 217 -6.82 -0.45 7.80
N PRO A 218 -7.17 0.28 8.87
CA PRO A 218 -6.20 1.08 9.61
C PRO A 218 -5.19 0.18 10.32
N PHE A 219 -3.90 0.40 10.01
CA PHE A 219 -2.77 -0.25 10.66
C PHE A 219 -1.87 0.84 11.27
N ALA A 220 -2.28 1.38 12.40
CA ALA A 220 -1.71 2.61 12.94
C ALA A 220 -1.58 2.63 14.47
N GLY A 221 -1.63 1.47 15.14
CA GLY A 221 -1.48 1.37 16.59
C GLY A 221 -2.52 2.16 17.41
N GLY A 222 -3.71 2.38 16.86
CA GLY A 222 -4.78 3.18 17.46
C GLY A 222 -4.69 4.68 17.18
N TRP A 223 -3.69 5.16 16.43
CA TRP A 223 -3.56 6.57 16.04
C TRP A 223 -4.71 7.03 15.15
N ALA A 224 -5.20 6.19 14.28
CA ALA A 224 -6.42 6.37 13.50
C ALA A 224 -7.25 5.07 13.56
N THR A 225 -8.58 5.24 13.54
CA THR A 225 -9.55 4.14 13.50
C THR A 225 -10.50 4.38 12.33
N ASN A 226 -11.22 3.34 11.90
CA ASN A 226 -12.36 3.51 10.99
C ASN A 226 -13.49 4.22 11.75
N THR A 227 -14.07 5.23 11.11
CA THR A 227 -15.31 5.89 11.52
C THR A 227 -16.43 5.48 10.58
#